data_dc9299248cd632b2da78a249aed1a641
#
_entry.id   dc9299248cd632b2da78a249aed1a641
#
_cell.length_a   1.000
_cell.length_b   1.000
_cell.length_c   1.000
_cell.angle_alpha   90.00
_cell.angle_beta   90.00
_cell.angle_gamma   90.00
#
_symmetry.space_group_name_H-M   'P 1'
#
loop_
_entity.id
_entity.type
_entity.pdbx_description
1 polymer ?
#
loop_
_entity_poly.entity_id
_entity_poly.type
_entity_poly.pdbx_seq_one_letter_code
_entity_poly.pdbx_strand_id
1 'polypeptide(L)'
;MALNYSVALRPNPLKKDEPAKAYATAQVNGELSLKQLSRRVSMQTTVSRADVVAVLISTVENLLDALQEGKQVDFGDLGKFRLQILNEGAESLEKFTSTNITGVNIQYIPVSYTH
;
A
#
# COMPACT_ATOMS: atom_id res chain seq x y z
N MET A 1 17.08 -6.49 12.61
CA MET A 1 15.83 -6.54 11.81
C MET A 1 15.30 -7.97 11.82
N ALA A 2 14.04 -8.14 12.15
CA ALA A 2 13.44 -9.46 12.34
C ALA A 2 12.54 -9.88 11.16
N LEU A 3 12.93 -9.50 9.95
CA LEU A 3 12.21 -9.90 8.76
C LEU A 3 12.68 -11.29 8.32
N ASN A 4 11.74 -12.22 8.32
CA ASN A 4 11.99 -13.57 7.82
C ASN A 4 11.56 -13.67 6.36
N TYR A 5 12.17 -14.58 5.64
CA TYR A 5 11.76 -14.86 4.28
C TYR A 5 11.81 -16.35 4.00
N SER A 6 11.04 -16.77 3.02
CA SER A 6 11.12 -18.12 2.47
C SER A 6 11.56 -18.05 1.02
N VAL A 7 12.20 -19.11 0.55
CA VAL A 7 12.62 -19.21 -0.85
C VAL A 7 11.82 -20.34 -1.50
N ALA A 8 11.22 -20.04 -2.65
CA ALA A 8 10.44 -21.02 -3.40
C ALA A 8 10.81 -20.95 -4.87
N LEU A 9 10.72 -22.11 -5.53
CA LEU A 9 10.91 -22.18 -6.98
C LEU A 9 9.63 -21.76 -7.67
N ARG A 10 9.76 -20.87 -8.65
CA ARG A 10 8.64 -20.42 -9.46
C ARG A 10 8.94 -20.68 -10.93
N PRO A 11 8.16 -21.53 -11.61
CA PRO A 11 8.31 -21.72 -13.04
C PRO A 11 7.83 -20.49 -13.80
N ASN A 12 8.45 -20.22 -14.94
CA ASN A 12 7.99 -19.17 -15.82
C ASN A 12 6.83 -19.71 -16.67
N PRO A 13 5.61 -19.17 -16.54
CA PRO A 13 4.46 -19.71 -17.28
C PRO A 13 4.54 -19.43 -18.79
N LEU A 14 5.36 -18.47 -19.23
CA LEU A 14 5.51 -18.13 -20.64
C LEU A 14 6.62 -18.95 -21.32
N LYS A 15 7.54 -19.51 -20.55
CA LYS A 15 8.68 -20.30 -21.06
C LYS A 15 8.84 -21.55 -20.24
N LYS A 16 8.02 -22.54 -20.56
CA LYS A 16 7.99 -23.82 -19.83
C LYS A 16 9.29 -24.61 -19.91
N ASP A 17 10.11 -24.33 -20.92
CA ASP A 17 11.38 -25.01 -21.13
C ASP A 17 12.52 -24.43 -20.28
N GLU A 18 12.32 -23.27 -19.67
CA GLU A 18 13.31 -22.70 -18.79
C GLU A 18 13.23 -23.33 -17.38
N PRO A 19 14.38 -23.55 -16.73
CA PRO A 19 14.36 -24.04 -15.36
C PRO A 19 13.70 -23.02 -14.44
N ALA A 20 12.98 -23.50 -13.42
CA ALA A 20 12.39 -22.64 -12.41
C ALA A 20 13.48 -21.88 -11.66
N LYS A 21 13.17 -20.61 -11.32
CA LYS A 21 14.08 -19.78 -10.53
C LYS A 21 13.63 -19.71 -9.08
N ALA A 22 14.60 -19.56 -8.18
CA ALA A 22 14.32 -19.39 -6.77
C ALA A 22 14.07 -17.90 -6.47
N TYR A 23 12.98 -17.63 -5.77
CA TYR A 23 12.60 -16.27 -5.36
C TYR A 23 12.39 -16.22 -3.86
N ALA A 24 12.86 -15.15 -3.24
CA ALA A 24 12.60 -14.89 -1.82
C ALA A 24 11.26 -14.18 -1.66
N THR A 25 10.48 -14.62 -0.68
CA THR A 25 9.22 -13.99 -0.31
C THR A 25 9.29 -13.63 1.17
N ALA A 26 8.98 -12.37 1.50
CA ALA A 26 8.94 -11.94 2.89
C ALA A 26 7.87 -12.73 3.65
N GLN A 27 8.23 -13.18 4.85
CA GLN A 27 7.29 -13.86 5.75
C GLN A 27 6.80 -12.86 6.79
N VAL A 28 5.47 -12.71 6.86
CA VAL A 28 4.87 -11.85 7.86
C VAL A 28 5.00 -12.54 9.22
N ASN A 29 5.59 -11.84 10.18
CA ASN A 29 5.85 -12.36 11.52
C ASN A 29 4.85 -11.78 12.54
N GLY A 30 3.58 -11.81 12.20
CA GLY A 30 2.52 -11.32 13.04
C GLY A 30 1.96 -9.99 12.54
N GLU A 31 0.99 -9.48 13.24
CA GLU A 31 0.28 -8.26 12.91
C GLU A 31 0.25 -7.33 14.10
N LEU A 32 0.62 -6.07 13.88
CA LEU A 32 0.51 -5.02 14.88
C LEU A 32 -0.79 -4.25 14.61
N SER A 33 -1.76 -4.35 15.51
CA SER A 33 -3.03 -3.66 15.34
C SER A 33 -2.89 -2.15 15.55
N LEU A 34 -3.89 -1.39 15.12
CA LEU A 34 -3.93 0.06 15.36
C LEU A 34 -3.87 0.36 16.87
N LYS A 35 -4.54 -0.44 17.67
CA LYS A 35 -4.54 -0.28 19.13
C LYS A 35 -3.14 -0.47 19.72
N GLN A 36 -2.42 -1.50 19.25
CA GLN A 36 -1.06 -1.77 19.70
C GLN A 36 -0.08 -0.71 19.20
N LEU A 37 -0.24 -0.24 17.95
CA LEU A 37 0.56 0.84 17.42
C LEU A 37 0.35 2.12 18.22
N SER A 38 -0.90 2.44 18.53
CA SER A 38 -1.24 3.61 19.35
C SER A 38 -0.59 3.56 20.73
N ARG A 39 -0.52 2.38 21.33
CA ARG A 39 0.16 2.18 22.61
C ARG A 39 1.65 2.49 22.50
N ARG A 40 2.30 1.99 21.45
CA ARG A 40 3.73 2.27 21.21
C ARG A 40 3.99 3.76 21.07
N VAL A 41 3.14 4.45 20.31
CA VAL A 41 3.26 5.90 20.11
C VAL A 41 3.06 6.63 21.43
N SER A 42 2.07 6.25 22.22
CA SER A 42 1.81 6.91 23.52
C SER A 42 2.95 6.71 24.51
N MET A 43 3.67 5.60 24.41
CA MET A 43 4.84 5.35 25.28
C MET A 43 6.05 6.18 24.90
N GLN A 44 6.13 6.63 23.66
CA GLN A 44 7.25 7.45 23.14
C GLN A 44 6.95 8.94 23.14
N THR A 45 5.75 9.33 23.48
CA THR A 45 5.30 10.73 23.47
C THR A 45 4.58 11.04 24.78
N THR A 46 4.22 12.31 24.95
CA THR A 46 3.41 12.75 26.09
C THR A 46 1.92 12.59 25.86
N VAL A 47 1.52 12.07 24.72
CA VAL A 47 0.12 11.95 24.31
C VAL A 47 -0.47 10.65 24.82
N SER A 48 -1.70 10.71 25.37
CA SER A 48 -2.39 9.52 25.85
C SER A 48 -2.75 8.58 24.70
N ARG A 49 -2.90 7.29 25.02
CA ARG A 49 -3.28 6.30 24.01
C ARG A 49 -4.61 6.65 23.33
N ALA A 50 -5.60 7.12 24.10
CA ALA A 50 -6.89 7.51 23.55
C ALA A 50 -6.77 8.66 22.56
N ASP A 51 -5.93 9.66 22.85
CA ASP A 51 -5.69 10.78 21.96
C ASP A 51 -4.93 10.34 20.70
N VAL A 52 -3.97 9.43 20.83
CA VAL A 52 -3.26 8.87 19.67
C VAL A 52 -4.22 8.15 18.74
N VAL A 53 -5.11 7.32 19.28
CA VAL A 53 -6.13 6.62 18.47
C VAL A 53 -7.01 7.63 17.75
N ALA A 54 -7.48 8.67 18.45
CA ALA A 54 -8.32 9.69 17.85
C ALA A 54 -7.61 10.42 16.72
N VAL A 55 -6.34 10.77 16.89
CA VAL A 55 -5.55 11.44 15.86
C VAL A 55 -5.34 10.53 14.65
N LEU A 56 -5.02 9.25 14.87
CA LEU A 56 -4.81 8.31 13.77
C LEU A 56 -6.09 8.08 12.98
N ILE A 57 -7.23 7.92 13.64
CA ILE A 57 -8.52 7.77 12.96
C ILE A 57 -8.84 9.01 12.13
N SER A 58 -8.68 10.19 12.72
CA SER A 58 -8.89 11.45 12.01
C SER A 58 -7.96 11.59 10.81
N THR A 59 -6.70 11.18 10.96
CA THR A 59 -5.72 11.21 9.87
C THR A 59 -6.17 10.33 8.71
N VAL A 60 -6.63 9.12 8.98
CA VAL A 60 -7.12 8.22 7.94
C VAL A 60 -8.35 8.79 7.25
N GLU A 61 -9.30 9.34 8.01
CA GLU A 61 -10.51 9.94 7.44
C GLU A 61 -10.17 11.10 6.51
N ASN A 62 -9.27 11.99 6.93
CA ASN A 62 -8.84 13.11 6.10
C ASN A 62 -8.05 12.65 4.87
N LEU A 63 -7.24 11.62 5.02
CA LEU A 63 -6.53 11.01 3.90
C LEU A 63 -7.51 10.51 2.84
N LEU A 64 -8.52 9.75 3.26
CA LEU A 64 -9.52 9.20 2.35
C LEU A 64 -10.33 10.30 1.67
N ASP A 65 -10.72 11.34 2.41
CA ASP A 65 -11.42 12.48 1.85
C ASP A 65 -10.60 13.20 0.78
N ALA A 66 -9.32 13.42 1.04
CA ALA A 66 -8.42 14.06 0.09
C ALA A 66 -8.25 13.22 -1.18
N LEU A 67 -8.14 11.90 -1.03
CA LEU A 67 -8.04 11.00 -2.17
C LEU A 67 -9.32 11.04 -3.02
N GLN A 68 -10.50 11.10 -2.39
CA GLN A 68 -11.78 11.22 -3.09
C GLN A 68 -11.92 12.56 -3.83
N GLU A 69 -11.24 13.59 -3.36
CA GLU A 69 -11.17 14.88 -4.05
C GLU A 69 -10.21 14.86 -5.26
N GLY A 70 -9.56 13.75 -5.52
CA GLY A 70 -8.63 13.59 -6.62
C GLY A 70 -7.21 14.06 -6.30
N LYS A 71 -6.90 14.27 -5.04
CA LYS A 71 -5.57 14.73 -4.63
C LYS A 71 -4.62 13.58 -4.36
N GLN A 72 -3.34 13.83 -4.58
CA GLN A 72 -2.28 12.97 -4.08
C GLN A 72 -1.89 13.48 -2.70
N VAL A 73 -1.80 12.59 -1.73
CA VAL A 73 -1.44 12.96 -0.35
C VAL A 73 0.01 12.62 -0.11
N ASP A 74 0.81 13.61 0.25
CA ASP A 74 2.20 13.43 0.64
C ASP A 74 2.25 13.23 2.16
N PHE A 75 2.69 12.06 2.57
CA PHE A 75 2.77 11.68 3.99
C PHE A 75 4.20 11.80 4.54
N GLY A 76 5.02 12.62 3.93
CA GLY A 76 6.40 12.83 4.38
C GLY A 76 7.27 11.60 4.15
N ASP A 77 8.00 11.22 5.18
CA ASP A 77 8.97 10.11 5.09
C ASP A 77 8.31 8.76 4.83
N LEU A 78 7.02 8.62 5.10
CA LEU A 78 6.32 7.38 4.81
C LEU A 78 6.13 7.19 3.29
N GLY A 79 5.91 8.27 2.55
CA GLY A 79 5.65 8.22 1.12
C GLY A 79 4.36 8.94 0.76
N LYS A 80 3.80 8.56 -0.37
CA LYS A 80 2.63 9.23 -0.93
C LYS A 80 1.52 8.23 -1.21
N PHE A 81 0.30 8.73 -1.20
CA PHE A 81 -0.90 7.94 -1.53
C PHE A 81 -1.68 8.67 -2.62
N ARG A 82 -2.21 7.90 -3.56
CA ARG A 82 -3.11 8.39 -4.60
C ARG A 82 -4.08 7.31 -4.99
N LEU A 83 -5.17 7.68 -5.66
CA LEU A 83 -6.07 6.71 -6.24
C LEU A 83 -5.55 6.28 -7.61
N GLN A 84 -5.69 5.00 -7.88
CA GLN A 84 -5.38 4.37 -9.15
C GLN A 84 -6.67 3.83 -9.74
N ILE A 85 -6.92 4.14 -11.01
CA ILE A 85 -8.08 3.62 -11.73
C ILE A 85 -7.72 2.26 -12.30
N LEU A 86 -8.52 1.26 -11.97
CA LEU A 86 -8.47 -0.05 -12.58
C LEU A 86 -9.42 -0.05 -13.78
N ASN A 87 -8.93 -0.45 -14.93
CA ASN A 87 -9.74 -0.39 -16.15
C ASN A 87 -9.38 -1.50 -17.11
N GLU A 88 -10.31 -1.76 -18.03
CA GLU A 88 -10.08 -2.62 -19.17
C GLU A 88 -9.70 -1.75 -20.37
N GLY A 89 -8.75 -2.21 -21.17
CA GLY A 89 -8.39 -1.49 -22.40
C GLY A 89 -9.55 -1.47 -23.39
N ALA A 90 -9.63 -0.41 -24.19
CA ALA A 90 -10.51 -0.33 -25.33
C ALA A 90 -9.69 -0.37 -26.62
N GLU A 91 -10.32 -0.73 -27.73
CA GLU A 91 -9.62 -0.82 -29.02
C GLU A 91 -9.07 0.52 -29.50
N SER A 92 -9.71 1.63 -29.10
CA SER A 92 -9.32 2.98 -29.48
C SER A 92 -9.76 3.97 -28.44
N LEU A 93 -9.25 5.19 -28.52
CA LEU A 93 -9.68 6.28 -27.62
C LEU A 93 -11.18 6.57 -27.75
N GLU A 94 -11.71 6.44 -28.97
CA GLU A 94 -13.14 6.70 -29.24
C GLU A 94 -14.05 5.65 -28.60
N LYS A 95 -13.56 4.41 -28.47
CA LYS A 95 -14.33 3.29 -27.93
C LYS A 95 -14.26 3.21 -26.41
N PHE A 96 -13.36 3.92 -25.77
CA PHE A 96 -13.25 3.92 -24.33
C PHE A 96 -14.42 4.67 -23.71
N THR A 97 -15.10 4.00 -22.78
CA THR A 97 -16.22 4.59 -22.04
C THR A 97 -16.00 4.35 -20.54
N SER A 98 -16.82 5.01 -19.72
CA SER A 98 -16.75 4.82 -18.26
C SER A 98 -16.98 3.38 -17.83
N THR A 99 -17.64 2.57 -18.64
CA THR A 99 -17.84 1.14 -18.35
C THR A 99 -16.55 0.33 -18.42
N ASN A 100 -15.51 0.87 -19.08
CA ASN A 100 -14.19 0.24 -19.07
C ASN A 100 -13.47 0.40 -17.74
N ILE A 101 -13.92 1.29 -16.88
CA ILE A 101 -13.37 1.45 -15.53
C ILE A 101 -13.97 0.38 -14.63
N THR A 102 -13.13 -0.55 -14.19
CA THR A 102 -13.59 -1.70 -13.40
C THR A 102 -13.49 -1.46 -11.89
N GLY A 103 -12.76 -0.45 -11.46
CA GLY A 103 -12.65 -0.14 -10.06
C GLY A 103 -11.63 0.94 -9.78
N VAL A 104 -11.48 1.24 -8.48
CA VAL A 104 -10.52 2.23 -7.98
C VAL A 104 -9.76 1.59 -6.83
N ASN A 105 -8.47 1.83 -6.77
CA ASN A 105 -7.58 1.29 -5.76
C ASN A 105 -6.72 2.41 -5.18
N ILE A 106 -6.28 2.23 -3.93
CA ILE A 106 -5.32 3.14 -3.31
C ILE A 106 -3.92 2.65 -3.64
N GLN A 107 -3.13 3.51 -4.29
CA GLN A 107 -1.74 3.22 -4.61
C GLN A 107 -0.83 3.91 -3.59
N TYR A 108 0.04 3.12 -2.98
CA TYR A 108 1.10 3.61 -2.11
C TYR A 108 2.38 3.78 -2.92
N ILE A 109 2.99 4.96 -2.82
CA ILE A 109 4.26 5.27 -3.49
C ILE A 109 5.30 5.50 -2.39
N PRO A 110 6.22 4.55 -2.17
CA PRO A 110 7.24 4.72 -1.13
C PRO A 110 8.21 5.83 -1.48
N VAL A 111 8.83 6.38 -0.46
CA VAL A 111 9.92 7.34 -0.64
C VAL A 111 11.10 6.58 -1.24
N SER A 112 11.65 7.13 -2.33
CA SER A 112 12.85 6.56 -2.95
C SER A 112 14.07 7.07 -2.20
N TYR A 113 14.80 6.14 -1.57
CA TYR A 113 16.08 6.45 -0.97
C TYR A 113 17.17 6.15 -1.98
N THR A 114 17.84 7.19 -2.44
CA THR A 114 19.04 7.02 -3.26
C THR A 114 20.26 6.95 -2.36
N HIS A 115 20.94 5.87 -2.44
CA HIS A 115 22.16 5.66 -1.69
C HIS A 115 23.36 5.61 -2.61
#